data_7d9a33a4567c2569aa0eb11c32f0179f
#
_entry.id   7d9a33a4567c2569aa0eb11c32f0179f
#
_cell.length_a   1.000
_cell.length_b   1.000
_cell.length_c   1.000
_cell.angle_alpha   90.00
_cell.angle_beta   90.00
_cell.angle_gamma   90.00
#
_symmetry.space_group_name_H-M   'P 1'
#
loop_
_entity.id
_entity.type
_entity.pdbx_description
1 polymer ?
#
loop_
_entity_poly.entity_id
_entity_poly.type
_entity_poly.pdbx_seq_one_letter_code
_entity_poly.pdbx_strand_id
1 'polypeptide(L)'
;MDFSFTKAAPDLGREYGRHRLEFFRQPLLASLGLLLIVALVFSEASENFSVLWALAIFGLLWMIYCLASWHTNHIVLHHSGIVYRRLLLPDKTFYFQPDMRVFVRKWQYSWIFSAWKTAPRIQIRLQQRSGAKLKLSPYWKNQERVLSVLRQYQLVHIVPRLHEAYANGETLDFGGVQLDGSGIWINQKHYGWQQYEPRIGDGWLYVYKTKANGKTQWRASARIPLAKISEAKILLDFIGFDGAAFNDYLTEHYKLNPFF
;
A
#
# COMPACT_ATOMS: atom_id res chain seq x y z
N MET A 1 -39.66 2.20 -14.06
CA MET A 1 -38.64 1.18 -13.73
C MET A 1 -37.74 1.79 -12.70
N ASP A 2 -38.05 1.56 -11.41
CA ASP A 2 -37.24 2.09 -10.29
C ASP A 2 -36.04 1.20 -10.05
N PHE A 3 -34.85 1.68 -10.45
CA PHE A 3 -33.59 1.08 -10.07
C PHE A 3 -33.09 1.69 -8.77
N SER A 4 -33.84 1.50 -7.68
CA SER A 4 -33.36 1.84 -6.34
C SER A 4 -32.53 0.70 -5.75
N PHE A 5 -31.30 0.51 -6.22
CA PHE A 5 -30.28 -0.28 -5.52
C PHE A 5 -29.53 0.60 -4.50
N THR A 6 -30.25 1.29 -3.64
CA THR A 6 -29.69 1.78 -2.39
C THR A 6 -29.78 0.66 -1.35
N LYS A 7 -28.90 -0.32 -1.47
CA LYS A 7 -28.58 -1.16 -0.33
C LYS A 7 -27.99 -0.22 0.72
N ALA A 8 -28.75 0.00 1.82
CA ALA A 8 -28.28 0.83 2.92
C ALA A 8 -26.84 0.42 3.24
N ALA A 9 -25.91 1.34 3.04
CA ALA A 9 -24.53 1.09 3.42
C ALA A 9 -24.59 0.83 4.94
N PRO A 10 -24.06 -0.29 5.42
CA PRO A 10 -23.99 -0.54 6.86
C PRO A 10 -23.28 0.63 7.49
N ASP A 11 -23.70 1.02 8.69
CA ASP A 11 -23.17 2.18 9.41
C ASP A 11 -21.66 2.05 9.60
N LEU A 12 -20.90 2.61 8.67
CA LEU A 12 -19.44 2.65 8.70
C LEU A 12 -18.91 3.77 9.61
N GLY A 13 -19.83 4.48 10.29
CA GLY A 13 -19.50 5.61 11.13
C GLY A 13 -19.07 6.84 10.32
N ARG A 14 -18.42 7.80 11.01
CA ARG A 14 -18.03 9.08 10.45
C ARG A 14 -17.11 8.95 9.24
N GLU A 15 -17.43 9.67 8.16
CA GLU A 15 -16.54 9.81 6.99
C GLU A 15 -15.34 10.69 7.34
N TYR A 16 -14.12 10.19 7.13
CA TYR A 16 -12.88 10.95 7.33
C TYR A 16 -12.41 11.68 6.06
N GLY A 17 -12.88 11.26 4.91
CA GLY A 17 -12.57 11.94 3.66
C GLY A 17 -12.71 11.06 2.42
N ARG A 18 -12.70 11.76 1.28
CA ARG A 18 -12.75 11.17 -0.05
C ARG A 18 -11.41 11.36 -0.74
N HIS A 19 -10.86 10.28 -1.27
CA HIS A 19 -9.57 10.28 -1.95
C HIS A 19 -9.74 9.81 -3.38
N ARG A 20 -9.36 10.67 -4.34
CA ARG A 20 -9.46 10.37 -5.78
C ARG A 20 -8.21 9.68 -6.30
N LEU A 21 -8.38 8.91 -7.37
CA LEU A 21 -7.28 8.28 -8.09
C LEU A 21 -6.61 9.30 -9.02
N GLU A 22 -5.33 9.57 -8.81
CA GLU A 22 -4.56 10.47 -9.70
C GLU A 22 -4.15 9.79 -11.01
N PHE A 23 -4.27 8.46 -11.08
CA PHE A 23 -3.83 7.67 -12.24
C PHE A 23 -4.46 8.14 -13.56
N PHE A 24 -5.72 8.55 -13.56
CA PHE A 24 -6.42 8.96 -14.78
C PHE A 24 -6.03 10.34 -15.31
N ARG A 25 -5.32 11.15 -14.55
CA ARG A 25 -4.84 12.45 -15.02
C ARG A 25 -3.75 12.32 -16.09
N GLN A 26 -2.82 11.38 -15.91
CA GLN A 26 -1.72 11.17 -16.86
C GLN A 26 -2.19 10.57 -18.19
N PRO A 27 -3.00 9.47 -18.23
CA PRO A 27 -3.52 8.94 -19.48
C PRO A 27 -4.49 9.91 -20.18
N LEU A 28 -5.19 10.78 -19.44
CA LEU A 28 -6.00 11.83 -20.06
C LEU A 28 -5.12 12.81 -20.84
N LEU A 29 -4.03 13.29 -20.26
CA LEU A 29 -3.08 14.19 -20.92
C LEU A 29 -2.37 13.49 -22.09
N ALA A 30 -2.02 12.22 -21.94
CA ALA A 30 -1.43 11.42 -23.01
C ALA A 30 -2.40 11.21 -24.16
N SER A 31 -3.69 10.99 -23.88
CA SER A 31 -4.73 10.84 -24.92
C SER A 31 -4.95 12.13 -25.70
N LEU A 32 -4.94 13.27 -25.00
CA LEU A 32 -5.01 14.59 -25.66
C LEU A 32 -3.80 14.85 -26.55
N GLY A 33 -2.59 14.50 -26.08
CA GLY A 33 -1.37 14.59 -26.88
C GLY A 33 -1.40 13.69 -28.11
N LEU A 34 -1.86 12.43 -27.95
CA LEU A 34 -2.02 11.49 -29.05
C LEU A 34 -3.04 11.97 -30.08
N LEU A 35 -4.20 12.48 -29.65
CA LEU A 35 -5.21 13.04 -30.54
C LEU A 35 -4.68 14.25 -31.32
N LEU A 36 -3.89 15.11 -30.69
CA LEU A 36 -3.23 16.24 -31.36
C LEU A 36 -2.21 15.76 -32.39
N ILE A 37 -1.38 14.78 -32.07
CA ILE A 37 -0.41 14.19 -33.01
C ILE A 37 -1.13 13.53 -34.19
N VAL A 38 -2.18 12.75 -33.92
CA VAL A 38 -3.01 12.15 -34.96
C VAL A 38 -3.61 13.24 -35.85
N ALA A 39 -4.18 14.29 -35.29
CA ALA A 39 -4.76 15.40 -36.05
C ALA A 39 -3.71 16.12 -36.94
N LEU A 40 -2.48 16.34 -36.42
CA LEU A 40 -1.40 16.99 -37.14
C LEU A 40 -0.84 16.12 -38.28
N VAL A 41 -0.55 14.86 -38.02
CA VAL A 41 0.05 13.92 -39.01
C VAL A 41 -0.92 13.65 -40.14
N PHE A 42 -2.21 13.66 -39.87
CA PHE A 42 -3.22 13.29 -40.88
C PHE A 42 -3.94 14.51 -41.52
N SER A 43 -3.66 15.72 -41.07
CA SER A 43 -4.15 16.93 -41.75
C SER A 43 -3.57 17.01 -43.20
N GLU A 44 -2.43 16.34 -43.43
CA GLU A 44 -1.78 16.28 -44.75
C GLU A 44 -2.18 15.06 -45.62
N ALA A 45 -2.83 14.03 -45.02
CA ALA A 45 -3.15 12.76 -45.72
C ALA A 45 -4.66 12.64 -45.97
N SER A 46 -5.14 13.27 -47.06
CA SER A 46 -6.57 13.32 -47.40
C SER A 46 -7.23 12.01 -47.83
N GLU A 47 -6.47 10.93 -48.09
CA GLU A 47 -7.02 9.69 -48.71
C GLU A 47 -7.65 8.69 -47.71
N ASN A 48 -7.42 8.80 -46.40
CA ASN A 48 -7.92 7.83 -45.40
C ASN A 48 -8.87 8.48 -44.37
N PHE A 49 -9.82 9.26 -44.82
CA PHE A 49 -10.76 10.00 -43.98
C PHE A 49 -11.56 9.13 -42.99
N SER A 50 -11.93 7.91 -43.38
CA SER A 50 -12.68 6.97 -42.53
C SER A 50 -11.89 6.48 -41.31
N VAL A 51 -10.60 6.18 -41.48
CA VAL A 51 -9.72 5.73 -40.36
C VAL A 51 -9.50 6.85 -39.38
N LEU A 52 -9.36 8.09 -39.84
CA LEU A 52 -9.23 9.28 -39.02
C LEU A 52 -10.43 9.50 -38.11
N TRP A 53 -11.63 9.41 -38.68
CA TRP A 53 -12.85 9.54 -37.89
C TRP A 53 -12.99 8.44 -36.85
N ALA A 54 -12.63 7.20 -37.18
CA ALA A 54 -12.65 6.09 -36.24
C ALA A 54 -11.69 6.33 -35.06
N LEU A 55 -10.47 6.80 -35.33
CA LEU A 55 -9.48 7.14 -34.31
C LEU A 55 -9.91 8.33 -33.45
N ALA A 56 -10.49 9.36 -34.06
CA ALA A 56 -11.00 10.53 -33.35
C ALA A 56 -12.15 10.17 -32.40
N ILE A 57 -13.10 9.34 -32.89
CA ILE A 57 -14.21 8.85 -32.07
C ILE A 57 -13.69 7.99 -30.93
N PHE A 58 -12.77 7.05 -31.19
CA PHE A 58 -12.17 6.22 -30.16
C PHE A 58 -11.42 7.05 -29.12
N GLY A 59 -10.64 8.04 -29.53
CA GLY A 59 -9.94 8.95 -28.64
C GLY A 59 -10.89 9.79 -27.79
N LEU A 60 -12.00 10.27 -28.37
CA LEU A 60 -13.03 11.00 -27.64
C LEU A 60 -13.72 10.12 -26.60
N LEU A 61 -14.12 8.91 -26.97
CA LEU A 61 -14.73 7.94 -26.05
C LEU A 61 -13.77 7.57 -24.93
N TRP A 62 -12.49 7.36 -25.24
CA TRP A 62 -11.45 7.13 -24.23
C TRP A 62 -11.27 8.31 -23.28
N MET A 63 -11.27 9.53 -23.81
CA MET A 63 -11.18 10.73 -22.99
C MET A 63 -12.38 10.88 -22.06
N ILE A 64 -13.61 10.64 -22.56
CA ILE A 64 -14.85 10.64 -21.76
C ILE A 64 -14.76 9.57 -20.67
N TYR A 65 -14.30 8.36 -21.01
CA TYR A 65 -14.10 7.27 -20.04
C TYR A 65 -13.08 7.66 -18.95
N CYS A 66 -11.94 8.25 -19.32
CA CYS A 66 -10.92 8.70 -18.36
C CYS A 66 -11.47 9.80 -17.43
N LEU A 67 -12.22 10.75 -17.97
CA LEU A 67 -12.83 11.84 -17.21
C LEU A 67 -13.89 11.31 -16.23
N ALA A 68 -14.78 10.45 -16.72
CA ALA A 68 -15.79 9.79 -15.90
C ALA A 68 -15.15 8.95 -14.79
N SER A 69 -14.11 8.17 -15.13
CA SER A 69 -13.36 7.37 -14.18
C SER A 69 -12.66 8.22 -13.12
N TRP A 70 -12.11 9.35 -13.51
CA TRP A 70 -11.48 10.29 -12.56
C TRP A 70 -12.49 10.88 -11.58
N HIS A 71 -13.71 11.18 -12.04
CA HIS A 71 -14.77 11.71 -11.17
C HIS A 71 -15.38 10.65 -10.25
N THR A 72 -15.59 9.44 -10.76
CA THR A 72 -16.34 8.38 -10.05
C THR A 72 -15.45 7.45 -9.24
N ASN A 73 -14.21 7.16 -9.71
CA ASN A 73 -13.30 6.27 -8.98
C ASN A 73 -12.68 7.01 -7.79
N HIS A 74 -13.21 6.75 -6.62
CA HIS A 74 -12.66 7.29 -5.38
C HIS A 74 -12.83 6.30 -4.23
N ILE A 75 -11.99 6.45 -3.23
CA ILE A 75 -12.16 5.76 -1.95
C ILE A 75 -12.74 6.75 -0.94
N VAL A 76 -13.73 6.27 -0.20
CA VAL A 76 -14.28 6.97 0.96
C VAL A 76 -13.77 6.25 2.19
N LEU A 77 -13.06 6.99 3.02
CA LEU A 77 -12.49 6.47 4.26
C LEU A 77 -13.44 6.77 5.40
N HIS A 78 -13.89 5.72 6.07
CA HIS A 78 -14.75 5.78 7.25
C HIS A 78 -14.00 5.31 8.50
N HIS A 79 -14.60 5.55 9.65
CA HIS A 79 -14.05 5.11 10.94
C HIS A 79 -13.84 3.59 11.01
N SER A 80 -14.79 2.81 10.51
CA SER A 80 -14.80 1.35 10.59
C SER A 80 -14.55 0.64 9.26
N GLY A 81 -14.15 1.38 8.21
CA GLY A 81 -13.93 0.74 6.92
C GLY A 81 -13.61 1.68 5.76
N ILE A 82 -13.49 1.08 4.59
CA ILE A 82 -13.20 1.76 3.33
C ILE A 82 -14.26 1.35 2.30
N VAL A 83 -14.86 2.33 1.65
CA VAL A 83 -15.71 2.12 0.47
C VAL A 83 -14.94 2.51 -0.77
N TYR A 84 -14.75 1.58 -1.67
CA TYR A 84 -14.14 1.82 -2.97
C TYR A 84 -15.23 1.94 -4.03
N ARG A 85 -15.50 3.16 -4.46
CA ARG A 85 -16.40 3.48 -5.57
C ARG A 85 -15.70 3.35 -6.89
N ARG A 86 -16.38 2.72 -7.86
CA ARG A 86 -15.82 2.42 -9.18
C ARG A 86 -16.81 2.76 -10.27
N LEU A 87 -16.32 3.34 -11.37
CA LEU A 87 -17.12 3.50 -12.57
C LEU A 87 -17.44 2.10 -13.12
N LEU A 88 -18.69 1.86 -13.51
CA LEU A 88 -19.18 0.63 -14.14
C LEU A 88 -19.11 -0.66 -13.29
N LEU A 89 -18.64 -0.60 -12.06
CA LEU A 89 -18.54 -1.75 -11.19
C LEU A 89 -19.22 -1.45 -9.85
N PRO A 90 -19.80 -2.45 -9.18
CA PRO A 90 -20.40 -2.26 -7.87
C PRO A 90 -19.37 -1.74 -6.86
N ASP A 91 -19.82 -0.92 -5.92
CA ASP A 91 -19.01 -0.43 -4.83
C ASP A 91 -18.47 -1.61 -4.01
N LYS A 92 -17.20 -1.54 -3.65
CA LYS A 92 -16.57 -2.55 -2.81
C LYS A 92 -16.36 -1.99 -1.41
N THR A 93 -17.05 -2.55 -0.43
CA THR A 93 -16.87 -2.18 0.97
C THR A 93 -15.91 -3.14 1.66
N PHE A 94 -14.97 -2.59 2.42
CA PHE A 94 -14.03 -3.34 3.23
C PHE A 94 -14.12 -2.83 4.68
N TYR A 95 -14.56 -3.69 5.60
CA TYR A 95 -14.69 -3.39 7.02
C TYR A 95 -13.36 -3.59 7.73
N PHE A 96 -13.03 -2.71 8.65
CA PHE A 96 -11.92 -2.93 9.56
C PHE A 96 -12.33 -3.95 10.61
N GLN A 97 -11.50 -4.93 10.80
CA GLN A 97 -11.68 -6.00 11.80
C GLN A 97 -10.42 -6.10 12.65
N PRO A 98 -10.54 -6.45 13.94
CA PRO A 98 -9.37 -6.56 14.82
C PRO A 98 -8.36 -7.62 14.39
N ASP A 99 -8.75 -8.58 13.55
CA ASP A 99 -7.90 -9.63 12.98
C ASP A 99 -7.43 -9.34 11.54
N MET A 100 -7.72 -8.13 11.06
CA MET A 100 -7.27 -7.71 9.74
C MET A 100 -5.75 -7.50 9.73
N ARG A 101 -5.12 -7.90 8.62
CA ARG A 101 -3.69 -7.69 8.35
C ARG A 101 -3.48 -6.52 7.41
N VAL A 102 -2.55 -5.65 7.75
CA VAL A 102 -2.20 -4.45 6.98
C VAL A 102 -0.77 -4.59 6.47
N PHE A 103 -0.60 -4.67 5.15
CA PHE A 103 0.69 -4.70 4.49
C PHE A 103 0.94 -3.35 3.82
N VAL A 104 2.09 -2.76 4.08
CA VAL A 104 2.49 -1.49 3.50
C VAL A 104 3.76 -1.70 2.69
N ARG A 105 3.72 -1.29 1.42
CA ARG A 105 4.88 -1.30 0.54
C ARG A 105 5.14 0.12 0.07
N LYS A 106 6.34 0.60 0.29
CA LYS A 106 6.83 1.85 -0.29
C LYS A 106 7.78 1.55 -1.43
N TRP A 107 7.75 2.37 -2.43
CA TRP A 107 8.64 2.31 -3.57
C TRP A 107 8.85 3.70 -4.14
N GLN A 108 10.02 3.91 -4.66
CA GLN A 108 10.39 5.12 -5.37
C GLN A 108 11.10 4.71 -6.66
N TYR A 109 10.65 5.24 -7.80
CA TYR A 109 11.38 5.05 -9.04
C TYR A 109 12.52 6.03 -9.12
N SER A 110 13.74 5.53 -9.33
CA SER A 110 14.87 6.32 -9.79
C SER A 110 15.05 6.04 -11.29
N TRP A 111 15.03 7.06 -12.11
CA TRP A 111 15.42 6.92 -13.52
C TRP A 111 16.94 6.78 -13.61
N ILE A 112 17.41 6.12 -14.69
CA ILE A 112 18.81 5.73 -14.93
C ILE A 112 19.80 6.90 -14.75
N PHE A 113 19.35 8.12 -14.94
CA PHE A 113 20.12 9.33 -14.67
C PHE A 113 19.68 9.98 -13.36
N SER A 114 20.03 9.40 -12.26
CA SER A 114 19.83 9.70 -10.82
C SER A 114 19.31 11.09 -10.37
N ALA A 115 19.17 12.06 -11.27
CA ALA A 115 18.68 13.41 -10.97
C ALA A 115 17.16 13.50 -10.76
N TRP A 116 16.38 12.54 -11.26
CA TRP A 116 14.93 12.61 -11.25
C TRP A 116 14.35 11.45 -10.42
N LYS A 117 14.20 11.68 -9.13
CA LYS A 117 13.50 10.76 -8.24
C LYS A 117 12.02 11.10 -8.24
N THR A 118 11.17 10.12 -8.49
CA THR A 118 9.72 10.32 -8.33
C THR A 118 9.37 10.42 -6.84
N ALA A 119 8.28 11.11 -6.51
CA ALA A 119 7.76 11.09 -5.15
C ALA A 119 7.52 9.63 -4.68
N PRO A 120 7.85 9.29 -3.42
CA PRO A 120 7.61 7.96 -2.89
C PRO A 120 6.12 7.64 -2.96
N ARG A 121 5.81 6.41 -3.35
CA ARG A 121 4.44 5.91 -3.48
C ARG A 121 4.20 4.78 -2.49
N ILE A 122 3.03 4.80 -1.88
CA ILE A 122 2.64 3.83 -0.87
C ILE A 122 1.54 2.93 -1.45
N GLN A 123 1.77 1.63 -1.42
CA GLN A 123 0.76 0.64 -1.72
C GLN A 123 0.32 -0.01 -0.42
N ILE A 124 -0.98 0.00 -0.14
CA ILE A 124 -1.56 -0.60 1.04
C ILE A 124 -2.37 -1.82 0.60
N ARG A 125 -2.15 -2.95 1.25
CA ARG A 125 -2.95 -4.16 1.08
C ARG A 125 -3.53 -4.56 2.43
N LEU A 126 -4.86 -4.61 2.48
CA LEU A 126 -5.62 -5.08 3.63
C LEU A 126 -6.08 -6.50 3.36
N GLN A 127 -6.02 -7.36 4.35
CA GLN A 127 -6.46 -8.73 4.27
C GLN A 127 -7.16 -9.13 5.56
N GLN A 128 -8.38 -9.61 5.47
CA GLN A 128 -9.13 -10.17 6.60
C GLN A 128 -8.83 -11.67 6.74
N ARG A 129 -9.02 -12.21 7.92
CA ARG A 129 -8.92 -13.65 8.17
C ARG A 129 -9.94 -14.45 7.34
N SER A 130 -11.10 -13.88 7.07
CA SER A 130 -12.12 -14.43 6.15
C SER A 130 -11.67 -14.58 4.69
N GLY A 131 -10.46 -14.10 4.36
CA GLY A 131 -9.91 -14.14 3.01
C GLY A 131 -10.22 -12.90 2.17
N ALA A 132 -11.08 -12.00 2.63
CA ALA A 132 -11.37 -10.76 1.91
C ALA A 132 -10.10 -9.88 1.82
N LYS A 133 -9.82 -9.37 0.60
CA LYS A 133 -8.63 -8.58 0.31
C LYS A 133 -9.00 -7.27 -0.36
N LEU A 134 -8.39 -6.18 0.09
CA LEU A 134 -8.44 -4.88 -0.56
C LEU A 134 -7.01 -4.40 -0.82
N LYS A 135 -6.73 -4.10 -2.08
CA LYS A 135 -5.44 -3.52 -2.50
C LYS A 135 -5.70 -2.08 -2.92
N LEU A 136 -5.13 -1.13 -2.20
CA LEU A 136 -5.16 0.27 -2.55
C LEU A 136 -3.97 0.55 -3.46
N SER A 137 -4.28 1.11 -4.64
CA SER A 137 -3.28 1.49 -5.63
C SER A 137 -2.33 2.56 -5.07
N PRO A 138 -1.06 2.59 -5.48
CA PRO A 138 -0.13 3.66 -5.10
C PRO A 138 -0.42 5.01 -5.75
N TYR A 139 -1.48 5.12 -6.53
CA TYR A 139 -1.87 6.33 -7.27
C TYR A 139 -3.00 7.11 -6.61
N TRP A 140 -3.42 6.75 -5.39
CA TRP A 140 -4.41 7.54 -4.64
C TRP A 140 -3.79 8.81 -4.08
N LYS A 141 -4.53 9.89 -4.17
CA LYS A 141 -4.16 11.16 -3.51
C LYS A 141 -4.25 10.99 -1.99
N ASN A 142 -3.33 11.62 -1.25
CA ASN A 142 -3.29 11.61 0.22
C ASN A 142 -3.22 10.20 0.84
N GLN A 143 -2.40 9.31 0.29
CA GLN A 143 -2.18 7.95 0.80
C GLN A 143 -1.74 7.95 2.27
N GLU A 144 -0.99 8.96 2.70
CA GLU A 144 -0.53 9.13 4.08
C GLU A 144 -1.70 9.28 5.06
N ARG A 145 -2.77 9.99 4.65
CA ARG A 145 -3.97 10.12 5.48
C ARG A 145 -4.69 8.78 5.66
N VAL A 146 -4.78 7.98 4.59
CA VAL A 146 -5.33 6.62 4.68
C VAL A 146 -4.50 5.78 5.63
N LEU A 147 -3.17 5.85 5.50
CA LEU A 147 -2.25 5.12 6.35
C LEU A 147 -2.35 5.57 7.82
N SER A 148 -2.51 6.89 8.09
CA SER A 148 -2.66 7.40 9.45
C SER A 148 -3.92 6.89 10.13
N VAL A 149 -5.05 6.83 9.43
CA VAL A 149 -6.30 6.27 9.97
C VAL A 149 -6.17 4.76 10.23
N LEU A 150 -5.54 4.02 9.31
CA LEU A 150 -5.27 2.60 9.52
C LEU A 150 -4.36 2.38 10.74
N ARG A 151 -3.34 3.20 10.94
CA ARG A 151 -2.46 3.14 12.11
C ARG A 151 -3.21 3.44 13.40
N GLN A 152 -4.04 4.47 13.39
CA GLN A 152 -4.88 4.76 14.57
C GLN A 152 -5.77 3.59 14.90
N TYR A 153 -6.39 2.96 13.89
CA TYR A 153 -7.17 1.75 14.10
C TYR A 153 -6.31 0.61 14.68
N GLN A 154 -5.11 0.38 14.12
CA GLN A 154 -4.18 -0.63 14.62
C GLN A 154 -3.80 -0.39 16.09
N LEU A 155 -3.46 0.85 16.45
CA LEU A 155 -3.07 1.21 17.82
C LEU A 155 -4.20 0.94 18.81
N VAL A 156 -5.44 1.20 18.44
CA VAL A 156 -6.59 1.03 19.35
C VAL A 156 -7.06 -0.42 19.43
N HIS A 157 -7.07 -1.15 18.32
CA HIS A 157 -7.76 -2.44 18.25
C HIS A 157 -6.83 -3.65 18.05
N ILE A 158 -5.67 -3.47 17.44
CA ILE A 158 -4.76 -4.57 17.11
C ILE A 158 -3.63 -4.67 18.14
N VAL A 159 -2.96 -3.57 18.42
CA VAL A 159 -1.80 -3.55 19.32
C VAL A 159 -2.10 -4.11 20.71
N PRO A 160 -3.19 -3.70 21.41
CA PRO A 160 -3.49 -4.24 22.75
C PRO A 160 -3.65 -5.77 22.75
N ARG A 161 -4.33 -6.31 21.74
CA ARG A 161 -4.52 -7.75 21.59
C ARG A 161 -3.21 -8.51 21.35
N LEU A 162 -2.33 -7.94 20.52
CA LEU A 162 -1.02 -8.54 20.27
C LEU A 162 -0.16 -8.52 21.54
N HIS A 163 -0.21 -7.44 22.33
CA HIS A 163 0.50 -7.40 23.61
C HIS A 163 -0.04 -8.41 24.60
N GLU A 164 -1.35 -8.55 24.72
CA GLU A 164 -1.98 -9.55 25.58
C GLU A 164 -1.60 -10.98 25.15
N ALA A 165 -1.73 -11.29 23.86
CA ALA A 165 -1.34 -12.59 23.33
C ALA A 165 0.15 -12.90 23.58
N TYR A 166 1.04 -11.92 23.36
CA TYR A 166 2.47 -12.07 23.61
C TYR A 166 2.78 -12.28 25.10
N ALA A 167 2.12 -11.52 25.98
CA ALA A 167 2.26 -11.69 27.44
C ALA A 167 1.78 -13.07 27.93
N ASN A 168 0.78 -13.64 27.25
CA ASN A 168 0.28 -14.99 27.51
C ASN A 168 1.18 -16.09 26.91
N GLY A 169 2.30 -15.74 26.27
CA GLY A 169 3.23 -16.69 25.63
C GLY A 169 2.75 -17.23 24.28
N GLU A 170 1.75 -16.60 23.67
CA GLU A 170 1.28 -17.00 22.35
C GLU A 170 2.26 -16.56 21.26
N THR A 171 2.35 -17.35 20.19
CA THR A 171 3.11 -16.98 18.99
C THR A 171 2.33 -15.98 18.15
N LEU A 172 2.89 -14.82 17.94
CA LEU A 172 2.30 -13.78 17.10
C LEU A 172 2.61 -14.05 15.63
N ASP A 173 1.60 -13.96 14.76
CA ASP A 173 1.74 -14.17 13.30
C ASP A 173 1.59 -12.85 12.53
N PHE A 174 2.68 -12.38 11.95
CA PHE A 174 2.77 -11.18 11.11
C PHE A 174 2.80 -11.51 9.60
N GLY A 175 2.23 -12.63 9.21
CA GLY A 175 2.11 -13.06 7.81
C GLY A 175 3.35 -13.81 7.31
N GLY A 176 4.46 -13.15 7.05
CA GLY A 176 5.71 -13.80 6.62
C GLY A 176 6.67 -14.10 7.77
N VAL A 177 6.34 -13.63 8.96
CA VAL A 177 7.14 -13.75 10.18
C VAL A 177 6.25 -14.13 11.34
N GLN A 178 6.73 -15.01 12.20
CA GLN A 178 6.11 -15.28 13.50
C GLN A 178 7.08 -14.88 14.60
N LEU A 179 6.57 -14.47 15.73
CA LEU A 179 7.32 -13.99 16.88
C LEU A 179 6.81 -14.67 18.15
N ASP A 180 7.73 -15.15 18.97
CA ASP A 180 7.45 -15.65 20.32
C ASP A 180 8.53 -15.16 21.30
N GLY A 181 8.36 -15.49 22.58
CA GLY A 181 9.32 -15.10 23.62
C GLY A 181 10.73 -15.67 23.43
N SER A 182 10.89 -16.74 22.64
CA SER A 182 12.18 -17.40 22.41
C SER A 182 12.92 -16.89 21.17
N GLY A 183 12.21 -16.30 20.20
CA GLY A 183 12.83 -15.90 18.96
C GLY A 183 11.87 -15.44 17.87
N ILE A 184 12.40 -15.42 16.66
CA ILE A 184 11.68 -15.06 15.43
C ILE A 184 11.70 -16.23 14.44
N TRP A 185 10.57 -16.47 13.80
CA TRP A 185 10.41 -17.49 12.77
C TRP A 185 10.30 -16.83 11.40
N ILE A 186 11.15 -17.24 10.47
CA ILE A 186 11.10 -16.78 9.07
C ILE A 186 11.15 -18.02 8.18
N ASN A 187 10.17 -18.18 7.29
CA ASN A 187 10.05 -19.33 6.40
C ASN A 187 10.12 -20.67 7.18
N GLN A 188 9.38 -20.77 8.28
CA GLN A 188 9.31 -21.97 9.15
C GLN A 188 10.62 -22.31 9.89
N LYS A 189 11.63 -21.46 9.82
CA LYS A 189 12.88 -21.64 10.54
C LYS A 189 12.96 -20.70 11.74
N HIS A 190 13.29 -21.24 12.91
CA HIS A 190 13.43 -20.50 14.16
C HIS A 190 14.83 -19.87 14.30
N TYR A 191 14.86 -18.64 14.78
CA TYR A 191 16.06 -17.87 15.08
C TYR A 191 15.95 -17.30 16.49
N GLY A 192 16.54 -18.01 17.47
CA GLY A 192 16.45 -17.66 18.89
C GLY A 192 17.25 -16.40 19.24
N TRP A 193 16.72 -15.57 20.13
CA TRP A 193 17.32 -14.28 20.55
C TRP A 193 18.74 -14.42 21.10
N GLN A 194 19.09 -15.55 21.70
CA GLN A 194 20.44 -15.78 22.27
C GLN A 194 21.53 -15.87 21.20
N GLN A 195 21.17 -16.28 19.98
CA GLN A 195 22.13 -16.58 18.92
C GLN A 195 21.97 -15.68 17.70
N TYR A 196 20.88 -14.94 17.61
CA TYR A 196 20.55 -14.17 16.42
C TYR A 196 20.08 -12.78 16.78
N GLU A 197 20.49 -11.82 15.95
CA GLU A 197 20.17 -10.40 16.07
C GLU A 197 19.40 -9.97 14.82
N PRO A 198 18.18 -9.42 14.96
CA PRO A 198 17.45 -8.83 13.86
C PRO A 198 18.04 -7.45 13.53
N ARG A 199 18.05 -7.09 12.26
CA ARG A 199 18.42 -5.76 11.76
C ARG A 199 17.53 -5.37 10.58
N ILE A 200 17.35 -4.06 10.39
CA ILE A 200 16.59 -3.52 9.26
C ILE A 200 17.56 -2.83 8.31
N GLY A 201 17.33 -3.05 7.01
CA GLY A 201 18.11 -2.40 5.97
C GLY A 201 17.38 -2.48 4.63
N ASP A 202 17.37 -1.38 3.84
CA ASP A 202 16.89 -1.34 2.46
C ASP A 202 15.48 -1.93 2.24
N GLY A 203 14.58 -1.76 3.22
CA GLY A 203 13.22 -2.31 3.16
C GLY A 203 13.13 -3.81 3.47
N TRP A 204 14.17 -4.37 4.09
CA TRP A 204 14.25 -5.76 4.51
C TRP A 204 14.47 -5.88 6.02
N LEU A 205 13.90 -6.92 6.59
CA LEU A 205 14.29 -7.45 7.90
C LEU A 205 15.34 -8.53 7.66
N TYR A 206 16.50 -8.37 8.25
CA TYR A 206 17.61 -9.29 8.24
C TYR A 206 17.76 -9.93 9.62
N VAL A 207 18.21 -11.19 9.66
CA VAL A 207 18.55 -11.90 10.90
C VAL A 207 19.99 -12.37 10.76
N TYR A 208 20.84 -11.90 11.66
CA TYR A 208 22.28 -12.21 11.67
C TYR A 208 22.61 -13.13 12.84
N LYS A 209 23.48 -14.10 12.62
CA LYS A 209 24.01 -14.94 13.70
C LYS A 209 25.07 -14.17 14.49
N THR A 210 24.94 -14.19 15.81
CA THR A 210 25.93 -13.63 16.74
C THR A 210 26.98 -14.70 17.05
N LYS A 211 28.26 -14.37 16.93
CA LYS A 211 29.38 -15.24 17.29
C LYS A 211 29.61 -15.25 18.80
N ALA A 212 30.30 -16.25 19.32
CA ALA A 212 30.64 -16.37 20.73
C ALA A 212 31.39 -15.15 21.30
N ASN A 213 32.08 -14.38 20.44
CA ASN A 213 32.76 -13.15 20.82
C ASN A 213 31.88 -11.89 20.76
N GLY A 214 30.56 -12.05 20.67
CA GLY A 214 29.59 -10.95 20.58
C GLY A 214 29.52 -10.24 19.22
N LYS A 215 30.39 -10.59 18.25
CA LYS A 215 30.34 -9.97 16.92
C LYS A 215 29.30 -10.65 16.03
N THR A 216 28.51 -9.87 15.30
CA THR A 216 27.57 -10.35 14.31
C THR A 216 28.30 -10.88 13.06
N GLN A 217 27.78 -11.93 12.46
CA GLN A 217 28.28 -12.38 11.16
C GLN A 217 27.99 -11.32 10.09
N TRP A 218 28.86 -11.19 9.10
CA TRP A 218 28.69 -10.27 7.98
C TRP A 218 27.57 -10.70 7.01
N ARG A 219 27.23 -11.98 6.97
CA ARG A 219 26.16 -12.54 6.15
C ARG A 219 24.91 -12.79 6.97
N ALA A 220 23.77 -12.30 6.49
CA ALA A 220 22.48 -12.59 7.11
C ALA A 220 22.14 -14.08 6.98
N SER A 221 21.65 -14.68 8.06
CA SER A 221 21.16 -16.06 8.10
C SER A 221 19.77 -16.18 7.49
N ALA A 222 18.97 -15.11 7.57
CA ALA A 222 17.68 -14.98 6.90
C ALA A 222 17.41 -13.52 6.54
N ARG A 223 16.52 -13.32 5.58
CA ARG A 223 16.00 -12.01 5.21
C ARG A 223 14.58 -12.11 4.68
N ILE A 224 13.77 -11.10 4.95
CA ILE A 224 12.41 -11.00 4.43
C ILE A 224 12.07 -9.53 4.11
N PRO A 225 11.43 -9.23 2.96
CA PRO A 225 10.99 -7.87 2.66
C PRO A 225 9.95 -7.40 3.67
N LEU A 226 10.07 -6.18 4.21
CA LEU A 226 9.07 -5.57 5.10
C LEU A 226 7.68 -5.52 4.46
N ALA A 227 7.60 -5.41 3.13
CA ALA A 227 6.35 -5.45 2.38
C ALA A 227 5.59 -6.79 2.45
N LYS A 228 6.24 -7.87 2.88
CA LYS A 228 5.62 -9.20 3.12
C LYS A 228 5.21 -9.41 4.57
N ILE A 229 5.59 -8.51 5.46
CA ILE A 229 5.25 -8.54 6.88
C ILE A 229 4.00 -7.69 7.07
N SER A 230 2.95 -8.29 7.66
CA SER A 230 1.81 -7.50 8.12
C SER A 230 2.21 -6.74 9.37
N GLU A 231 1.60 -5.56 9.58
CA GLU A 231 1.87 -4.74 10.78
C GLU A 231 3.38 -4.59 11.08
N ALA A 232 4.22 -4.43 10.01
CA ALA A 232 5.68 -4.45 10.15
C ALA A 232 6.19 -3.49 11.24
N LYS A 233 5.55 -2.32 11.40
CA LYS A 233 5.92 -1.38 12.47
C LYS A 233 5.67 -1.99 13.86
N ILE A 234 4.54 -2.66 14.05
CA ILE A 234 4.21 -3.30 15.34
C ILE A 234 5.18 -4.42 15.65
N LEU A 235 5.51 -5.26 14.64
CA LEU A 235 6.56 -6.28 14.81
C LEU A 235 7.87 -5.66 15.27
N LEU A 236 8.27 -4.54 14.67
CA LEU A 236 9.53 -3.88 14.99
C LEU A 236 9.54 -3.33 16.42
N ASP A 237 8.41 -2.79 16.88
CA ASP A 237 8.24 -2.35 18.27
C ASP A 237 8.42 -3.54 19.24
N PHE A 238 7.89 -4.74 18.94
CA PHE A 238 8.06 -5.96 19.74
C PHE A 238 9.52 -6.44 19.81
N ILE A 239 10.29 -6.32 18.72
CA ILE A 239 11.69 -6.75 18.69
C ILE A 239 12.67 -5.65 19.15
N GLY A 240 12.15 -4.58 19.76
CA GLY A 240 12.96 -3.54 20.40
C GLY A 240 13.57 -2.53 19.43
N PHE A 241 13.07 -2.42 18.21
CA PHE A 241 13.42 -1.29 17.35
C PHE A 241 12.62 -0.07 17.78
N ASP A 242 13.30 0.95 18.26
CA ASP A 242 12.71 2.23 18.57
C ASP A 242 12.01 2.79 17.31
N GLY A 243 10.73 3.13 17.46
CA GLY A 243 9.94 3.73 16.38
C GLY A 243 10.55 5.03 15.85
N ALA A 244 11.30 5.77 16.67
CA ALA A 244 12.09 6.93 16.26
C ALA A 244 13.24 6.50 15.36
N ALA A 245 14.05 5.50 15.75
CA ALA A 245 15.16 4.97 14.96
C ALA A 245 14.66 4.40 13.62
N PHE A 246 13.49 3.76 13.59
CA PHE A 246 12.88 3.28 12.36
C PHE A 246 12.45 4.43 11.43
N ASN A 247 11.88 5.50 11.98
CA ASN A 247 11.52 6.69 11.20
C ASN A 247 12.77 7.40 10.66
N ASP A 248 13.80 7.54 11.46
CA ASP A 248 15.10 8.14 11.07
C ASP A 248 15.75 7.31 9.97
N TYR A 249 15.78 5.99 10.12
CA TYR A 249 16.28 5.07 9.11
C TYR A 249 15.52 5.20 7.78
N LEU A 250 14.17 5.21 7.81
CA LEU A 250 13.35 5.41 6.63
C LEU A 250 13.58 6.81 6.02
N THR A 251 13.78 7.83 6.85
CA THR A 251 14.05 9.20 6.40
C THR A 251 15.42 9.33 5.79
N GLU A 252 16.46 8.75 6.39
CA GLU A 252 17.84 8.85 5.96
C GLU A 252 18.09 8.09 4.65
N HIS A 253 17.65 6.84 4.53
CA HIS A 253 17.95 5.99 3.36
C HIS A 253 17.00 6.20 2.19
N TYR A 254 15.74 6.56 2.44
CA TYR A 254 14.73 6.74 1.39
C TYR A 254 14.33 8.20 1.18
N LYS A 255 14.92 9.16 1.89
CA LYS A 255 14.48 10.57 1.93
C LYS A 255 12.96 10.66 2.13
N LEU A 256 12.45 9.86 3.04
CA LEU A 256 11.03 9.85 3.39
C LEU A 256 10.76 11.01 4.34
N ASN A 257 9.70 11.73 4.07
CA ASN A 257 9.21 12.79 4.93
C ASN A 257 9.04 12.28 6.37
N PRO A 258 9.41 13.04 7.43
CA PRO A 258 9.44 12.59 8.83
C PRO A 258 8.06 12.28 9.45
N PHE A 259 6.99 12.21 8.66
CA PHE A 259 5.64 11.90 9.10
C PHE A 259 5.32 10.39 9.07
N PHE A 260 6.17 9.58 9.71
CA PHE A 260 5.88 8.19 10.00
C PHE A 260 6.20 7.87 11.44
#